data_58de04031a56334dce6a1cfee8fd06c8
#
_entry.id   58de04031a56334dce6a1cfee8fd06c8
#
_cell.length_a   1.000
_cell.length_b   1.000
_cell.length_c   1.000
_cell.angle_alpha   90.00
_cell.angle_beta   90.00
_cell.angle_gamma   90.00
#
_symmetry.space_group_name_H-M   'P 1'
#
loop_
_entity.id
_entity.type
_entity.pdbx_description
1 polymer ?
#
loop_
_entity_poly.entity_id
_entity_poly.type
_entity_poly.pdbx_seq_one_letter_code
_entity_poly.pdbx_strand_id
1 'polypeptide(L)' 'MNVNKDVFEDTWDEIRAQTKAWWSLFSEDDLKKVEKAPIKLDKYAMMLRMKYGYTHDRARQEISRRVTELKEAK' A
#
# COMPACT_ATOMS: atom_id res chain seq x y z
N MET A 1 -6.66 -1.75 -13.68
CA MET A 1 -5.18 -1.75 -13.83
C MET A 1 -4.55 -2.35 -12.59
N ASN A 2 -3.62 -3.28 -12.80
CA ASN A 2 -2.91 -3.87 -11.67
C ASN A 2 -1.66 -3.05 -11.36
N VAL A 3 -1.49 -2.72 -10.09
CA VAL A 3 -0.32 -2.00 -9.63
C VAL A 3 0.81 -2.99 -9.38
N ASN A 4 1.92 -2.82 -10.06
CA ASN A 4 3.10 -3.64 -9.83
C ASN A 4 4.07 -2.95 -8.87
N LYS A 5 5.16 -3.65 -8.53
CA LYS A 5 6.12 -3.13 -7.55
C LYS A 5 6.75 -1.82 -7.99
N ASP A 6 6.99 -1.64 -9.29
CA ASP A 6 7.64 -0.43 -9.80
C ASP A 6 6.73 0.78 -9.69
N VAL A 7 5.46 0.62 -10.06
CA VAL A 7 4.46 1.69 -9.91
C VAL A 7 4.29 2.06 -8.45
N PHE A 8 4.21 1.07 -7.58
CA PHE A 8 4.07 1.30 -6.15
C PHE A 8 5.28 2.08 -5.60
N GLU A 9 6.47 1.68 -5.98
CA GLU A 9 7.70 2.34 -5.58
C GLU A 9 7.74 3.80 -6.02
N ASP A 10 7.40 4.05 -7.28
CA ASP A 10 7.39 5.40 -7.85
C ASP A 10 6.35 6.32 -7.17
N THR A 11 5.27 5.74 -6.67
CA THR A 11 4.17 6.50 -6.07
C THR A 11 4.24 6.48 -4.53
N TRP A 12 5.29 5.91 -3.96
CA TRP A 12 5.36 5.64 -2.52
C TRP A 12 5.12 6.88 -1.65
N ASP A 13 5.70 8.02 -2.00
CA ASP A 13 5.54 9.22 -1.16
C ASP A 13 4.06 9.61 -1.05
N GLU A 14 3.32 9.52 -2.15
CA GLU A 14 1.89 9.83 -2.15
C GLU A 14 1.08 8.75 -1.41
N ILE A 15 1.43 7.48 -1.63
CA ILE A 15 0.78 6.36 -0.94
C ILE A 15 0.98 6.51 0.57
N ARG A 16 2.21 6.78 0.99
CA ARG A 16 2.53 6.95 2.40
C ARG A 16 1.68 8.06 3.04
N ALA A 17 1.55 9.17 2.34
CA ALA A 17 0.79 10.31 2.84
C ALA A 17 -0.69 9.98 3.03
N GLN A 18 -1.25 9.08 2.22
CA GLN A 18 -2.68 8.75 2.25
C GLN A 18 -2.99 7.48 3.06
N THR A 19 -1.98 6.69 3.40
CA THR A 19 -2.21 5.37 3.99
C THR A 19 -3.06 5.42 5.25
N LYS A 20 -2.80 6.34 6.15
CA LYS A 20 -3.56 6.41 7.41
C LYS A 20 -5.02 6.77 7.18
N ALA A 21 -5.31 7.54 6.14
CA ALA A 21 -6.69 7.85 5.77
C ALA A 21 -7.40 6.64 5.20
N TRP A 22 -6.68 5.82 4.41
CA TRP A 22 -7.24 4.62 3.81
C TRP A 22 -7.38 3.47 4.82
N TRP A 23 -6.37 3.30 5.66
CA TRP A 23 -6.29 2.20 6.63
C TRP A 23 -5.74 2.71 7.94
N SER A 24 -6.63 3.02 8.87
CA SER A 24 -6.28 3.69 10.13
C SER A 24 -5.43 2.83 11.06
N LEU A 25 -5.37 1.51 10.85
CA LEU A 25 -4.55 0.64 11.68
C LEU A 25 -3.06 0.70 11.33
N PHE A 26 -2.69 1.35 10.23
CA PHE A 26 -1.29 1.57 9.91
C PHE A 26 -0.72 2.66 10.83
N SER A 27 0.39 2.35 11.49
CA SER A 27 1.11 3.31 12.32
C SER A 27 2.30 3.89 11.57
N GLU A 28 2.92 4.91 12.14
CA GLU A 28 4.17 5.45 11.58
C GLU A 28 5.26 4.39 11.52
N ASP A 29 5.35 3.53 12.54
CA ASP A 29 6.33 2.44 12.55
C ASP A 29 6.09 1.47 11.41
N ASP A 30 4.81 1.17 11.11
CA ASP A 30 4.47 0.29 9.99
C ASP A 30 4.93 0.89 8.67
N LEU A 31 4.71 2.19 8.49
CA LEU A 31 5.13 2.89 7.28
C LEU A 31 6.64 2.88 7.13
N LYS A 32 7.37 3.05 8.23
CA LYS A 32 8.83 2.97 8.20
C LYS A 32 9.31 1.58 7.82
N LYS A 33 8.64 0.54 8.29
CA LYS A 33 8.97 -0.84 7.93
C LYS A 33 8.77 -1.09 6.45
N VAL A 34 7.69 -0.59 5.89
CA VAL A 34 7.45 -0.69 4.45
C VAL A 34 8.52 0.06 3.67
N GLU A 35 8.85 1.26 4.11
CA GLU A 35 9.84 2.11 3.43
C GLU A 35 11.20 1.43 3.35
N LYS A 36 11.58 0.66 4.36
CA LYS A 36 12.85 -0.04 4.43
C LYS A 36 12.84 -1.41 3.75
N ALA A 37 11.66 -1.90 3.36
CA ALA A 37 11.54 -3.23 2.77
C ALA A 37 12.16 -3.26 1.38
N PRO A 38 12.75 -4.39 0.98
CA PRO A 38 13.28 -4.55 -0.38
C PRO A 38 12.23 -4.33 -1.45
N ILE A 39 11.02 -4.85 -1.23
CA ILE A 39 9.88 -4.64 -2.13
C ILE A 39 8.74 -4.07 -1.31
N LYS A 40 8.51 -2.77 -1.45
CA LYS A 40 7.51 -2.06 -0.64
C LYS A 40 6.10 -2.61 -0.83
N LEU A 41 5.74 -2.94 -2.05
CA LEU A 41 4.40 -3.47 -2.35
C LEU A 41 4.13 -4.76 -1.57
N ASP A 42 5.09 -5.68 -1.56
CA ASP A 42 4.92 -6.95 -0.86
C ASP A 42 4.77 -6.74 0.65
N LYS A 43 5.58 -5.88 1.21
CA LYS A 43 5.51 -5.59 2.65
C LYS A 43 4.19 -4.91 3.02
N TYR A 44 3.75 -3.98 2.20
CA TYR A 44 2.49 -3.27 2.41
C TYR A 44 1.31 -4.25 2.37
N ALA A 45 1.30 -5.14 1.37
CA ALA A 45 0.25 -6.15 1.26
C ALA A 45 0.26 -7.09 2.47
N MET A 46 1.44 -7.48 2.95
CA MET A 46 1.56 -8.31 4.15
C MET A 46 0.96 -7.61 5.37
N MET A 47 1.22 -6.32 5.52
CA MET A 47 0.66 -5.55 6.63
C MET A 47 -0.87 -5.53 6.58
N LEU A 48 -1.44 -5.35 5.40
CA LEU A 48 -2.90 -5.39 5.24
C LEU A 48 -3.48 -6.75 5.62
N ARG A 49 -2.79 -7.82 5.23
CA ARG A 49 -3.24 -9.17 5.59
C ARG A 49 -3.21 -9.37 7.10
N MET A 50 -2.15 -8.91 7.75
CA MET A 50 -1.99 -9.09 9.19
C MET A 50 -2.95 -8.22 10.00
N LYS A 51 -3.18 -6.98 9.58
CA LYS A 51 -3.97 -6.04 10.36
C LYS A 51 -5.47 -6.16 10.09
N TYR A 52 -5.86 -6.51 8.86
CA TYR A 52 -7.27 -6.54 8.45
C TYR A 52 -7.77 -7.92 8.09
N GLY A 53 -6.88 -8.93 8.09
CA GLY A 53 -7.28 -10.28 7.75
C GLY A 53 -7.60 -10.49 6.28
N TYR A 54 -7.11 -9.64 5.40
CA TYR A 54 -7.34 -9.80 3.96
C TYR A 54 -6.61 -11.02 3.42
N THR A 55 -7.18 -11.64 2.39
CA THR A 55 -6.44 -12.61 1.60
C THR A 55 -5.39 -11.88 0.78
N HIS A 56 -4.42 -12.63 0.26
CA HIS A 56 -3.39 -12.03 -0.61
C HIS A 56 -4.03 -11.29 -1.79
N ASP A 57 -4.98 -11.94 -2.46
CA ASP A 57 -5.65 -11.35 -3.62
C ASP A 57 -6.44 -10.10 -3.23
N ARG A 58 -7.15 -10.14 -2.11
CA ARG A 58 -7.92 -8.99 -1.64
C ARG A 58 -7.00 -7.82 -1.33
N ALA A 59 -5.88 -8.08 -0.66
CA ALA A 59 -4.93 -7.02 -0.33
C ALA A 59 -4.40 -6.35 -1.61
N ARG A 60 -4.02 -7.14 -2.60
CA ARG A 60 -3.52 -6.61 -3.87
C ARG A 60 -4.58 -5.82 -4.63
N GLN A 61 -5.82 -6.30 -4.63
CA GLN A 61 -6.91 -5.59 -5.28
C GLN A 61 -7.19 -4.24 -4.63
N GLU A 62 -7.19 -4.19 -3.31
CA GLU A 62 -7.44 -2.93 -2.60
C GLU A 62 -6.32 -1.93 -2.84
N ILE A 63 -5.08 -2.40 -2.83
CA ILE A 63 -3.93 -1.54 -3.11
C ILE A 63 -4.04 -0.99 -4.54
N SER A 64 -4.30 -1.84 -5.51
CA SER A 64 -4.39 -1.43 -6.91
C SER A 64 -5.47 -0.38 -7.13
N ARG A 65 -6.63 -0.59 -6.50
CA ARG A 65 -7.74 0.36 -6.61
C ARG A 65 -7.36 1.72 -6.05
N ARG A 66 -6.77 1.74 -4.87
CA ARG A 66 -6.41 3.00 -4.21
C ARG A 66 -5.31 3.75 -4.94
N VAL A 67 -4.29 3.04 -5.39
CA VAL A 67 -3.19 3.67 -6.14
C VAL A 67 -3.69 4.20 -7.48
N THR A 68 -4.57 3.45 -8.15
CA THR A 68 -5.16 3.91 -9.41
C THR A 68 -5.97 5.19 -9.20
N GLU A 69 -6.80 5.23 -8.17
CA GLU A 69 -7.56 6.44 -7.83
C GLU A 69 -6.64 7.62 -7.54
N LEU A 70 -5.56 7.38 -6.82
CA LEU A 70 -4.59 8.42 -6.48
C LEU A 70 -3.97 9.02 -7.74
N LYS A 71 -3.60 8.18 -8.69
CA LYS A 71 -3.01 8.65 -9.95
C LYS A 71 -4.02 9.36 -10.83
N GLU A 72 -5.27 8.90 -10.85
CA GLU A 72 -6.32 9.54 -11.64
C GLU A 72 -6.76 10.89 -11.06
N ALA A 73 -6.61 11.08 -9.76
CA ALA A 73 -6.98 12.33 -9.10
C ALA A 73 -6.05 13.48 -9.48
N LYS A 74 -4.96 13.18 -10.13
CA LYS A 74 -4.04 14.18 -10.63
C LYS A 74 -4.36 14.50 -12.08
#